data_824e56f13fe41126bdfc2e55728a6d32
#
_entry.id   824e56f13fe41126bdfc2e55728a6d32
#
_cell.length_a   1.000
_cell.length_b   1.000
_cell.length_c   1.000
_cell.angle_alpha   90.00
_cell.angle_beta   90.00
_cell.angle_gamma   90.00
#
_symmetry.space_group_name_H-M   'P 1'
#
loop_
_entity.id
_entity.type
_entity.pdbx_description
1 polymer ?
#
loop_
_entity_poly.entity_id
_entity_poly.type
_entity_poly.pdbx_seq_one_letter_code
_entity_poly.pdbx_strand_id
1 'polypeptide(L)'
;MIKKLLCICLLGAAPFIGKAQELNARITINSDKVQSTNKQVFKTLQDALNDFVNNKKWTDATFAMNERIDCSMTLIINEMVSDNSFKGEIQVQARRPVYNSSYTTTLLNYRDTELSFDYTEFEPLEYTENTLNSNLIATVVFYIYTILGLDFDSFSPKGGTAFLEQAMQIVSLAQAQPTWTGWKAFENDRNRHALATALTVSYTHLRAHETLRHL
;
A
#
# COMPACT_ATOMS: atom_id res chain seq x y z
N MET A 1 37.58 -39.41 9.39
CA MET A 1 37.33 -38.09 10.02
C MET A 1 37.04 -36.99 9.01
N ILE A 2 37.73 -36.90 7.89
CA ILE A 2 37.60 -35.84 6.87
C ILE A 2 36.20 -35.77 6.23
N LYS A 3 35.52 -36.93 5.99
CA LYS A 3 34.16 -36.95 5.39
C LYS A 3 33.08 -36.40 6.32
N LYS A 4 33.25 -36.47 7.64
CA LYS A 4 32.31 -35.87 8.62
C LYS A 4 32.49 -34.35 8.75
N LEU A 5 33.71 -33.85 8.53
CA LEU A 5 34.01 -32.42 8.54
C LEU A 5 33.42 -31.70 7.31
N LEU A 6 33.43 -32.41 6.15
CA LEU A 6 32.87 -31.85 4.90
C LEU A 6 31.34 -31.69 4.95
N CYS A 7 30.62 -32.57 5.65
CA CYS A 7 29.16 -32.44 5.83
C CYS A 7 28.75 -31.28 6.74
N ILE A 8 29.58 -30.93 7.73
CA ILE A 8 29.30 -29.79 8.65
C ILE A 8 29.47 -28.47 7.95
N CYS A 9 30.40 -28.32 7.01
CA CYS A 9 30.56 -27.09 6.21
C CYS A 9 29.43 -26.86 5.20
N LEU A 10 28.75 -27.94 4.73
CA LEU A 10 27.62 -27.75 3.79
C LEU A 10 26.32 -27.33 4.48
N LEU A 11 26.15 -27.57 5.78
CA LEU A 11 24.96 -27.12 6.53
C LEU A 11 25.03 -25.63 6.95
N GLY A 12 26.21 -24.99 6.87
CA GLY A 12 26.41 -23.60 7.25
C GLY A 12 26.10 -22.57 6.16
N ALA A 13 25.86 -23.00 4.93
CA ALA A 13 25.56 -22.16 3.79
C ALA A 13 24.07 -22.13 3.44
N ALA A 14 23.18 -22.09 4.45
CA ALA A 14 21.81 -21.68 4.19
C ALA A 14 21.86 -20.20 3.75
N PRO A 15 21.47 -19.86 2.49
CA PRO A 15 21.36 -18.46 2.13
C PRO A 15 20.35 -17.85 3.09
N PHE A 16 20.76 -16.88 3.89
CA PHE A 16 19.84 -15.93 4.50
C PHE A 16 19.15 -15.23 3.32
N ILE A 17 18.03 -15.77 2.88
CA ILE A 17 17.10 -15.10 1.99
C ILE A 17 16.56 -13.95 2.84
N GLY A 18 17.30 -12.85 2.90
CA GLY A 18 16.82 -11.61 3.44
C GLY A 18 15.56 -11.28 2.63
N LYS A 19 14.40 -11.28 3.29
CA LYS A 19 13.18 -10.81 2.66
C LYS A 19 13.47 -9.37 2.23
N ALA A 20 13.64 -9.16 0.93
CA ALA A 20 13.75 -7.83 0.36
C ALA A 20 12.37 -7.19 0.54
N GLN A 21 12.23 -6.36 1.55
CA GLN A 21 11.03 -5.57 1.79
C GLN A 21 11.24 -4.22 1.13
N GLU A 22 10.36 -3.87 0.22
CA GLU A 22 10.40 -2.60 -0.50
C GLU A 22 9.97 -1.43 0.38
N LEU A 23 9.02 -1.69 1.27
CA LEU A 23 8.41 -0.71 2.15
C LEU A 23 8.94 -0.87 3.58
N ASN A 24 9.14 0.27 4.23
CA ASN A 24 9.25 0.40 5.68
C ASN A 24 7.96 1.05 6.16
N ALA A 25 6.89 0.25 6.21
CA ALA A 25 5.55 0.75 6.49
C ALA A 25 5.27 0.76 7.99
N ARG A 26 4.72 1.87 8.47
CA ARG A 26 4.15 2.02 9.82
C ARG A 26 2.68 2.33 9.71
N ILE A 27 1.84 1.39 10.15
CA ILE A 27 0.40 1.56 10.20
C ILE A 27 -0.02 1.82 11.64
N THR A 28 -0.79 2.86 11.86
CA THR A 28 -1.36 3.22 13.16
C THR A 28 -2.86 3.40 13.05
N ILE A 29 -3.58 2.98 14.10
CA ILE A 29 -5.04 3.15 14.17
C ILE A 29 -5.36 4.06 15.33
N ASN A 30 -6.02 5.18 15.04
CA ASN A 30 -6.57 6.09 16.03
C ASN A 30 -8.08 5.85 16.15
N SER A 31 -8.51 5.41 17.32
CA SER A 31 -9.91 5.16 17.67
C SER A 31 -10.42 6.06 18.80
N ASP A 32 -9.79 7.22 19.05
CA ASP A 32 -10.12 8.10 20.18
C ASP A 32 -11.54 8.67 20.09
N LYS A 33 -12.08 8.79 18.88
CA LYS A 33 -13.44 9.28 18.62
C LYS A 33 -14.53 8.25 18.91
N VAL A 34 -14.17 6.98 18.99
CA VAL A 34 -15.11 5.88 19.20
C VAL A 34 -15.05 5.42 20.64
N GLN A 35 -16.19 5.50 21.33
CA GLN A 35 -16.35 4.93 22.67
C GLN A 35 -16.56 3.41 22.57
N SER A 36 -15.52 2.67 22.21
CA SER A 36 -15.57 1.21 22.20
C SER A 36 -15.05 0.66 23.53
N THR A 37 -15.78 -0.30 24.07
CA THR A 37 -15.38 -1.05 25.26
C THR A 37 -14.17 -1.96 24.97
N ASN A 38 -13.98 -2.35 23.71
CA ASN A 38 -12.91 -3.26 23.27
C ASN A 38 -11.90 -2.56 22.35
N LYS A 39 -10.96 -1.82 22.94
CA LYS A 39 -9.84 -1.22 22.20
C LYS A 39 -8.82 -2.26 21.67
N GLN A 40 -8.90 -3.50 22.15
CA GLN A 40 -7.99 -4.58 21.76
C GLN A 40 -8.15 -4.94 20.28
N VAL A 41 -9.37 -4.90 19.72
CA VAL A 41 -9.66 -5.14 18.31
C VAL A 41 -8.83 -4.23 17.39
N PHE A 42 -8.72 -2.95 17.72
CA PHE A 42 -7.93 -2.00 16.92
C PHE A 42 -6.43 -2.25 17.01
N LYS A 43 -5.95 -2.69 18.17
CA LYS A 43 -4.54 -3.07 18.34
C LYS A 43 -4.22 -4.33 17.52
N THR A 44 -5.06 -5.35 17.63
CA THR A 44 -4.91 -6.59 16.85
C THR A 44 -4.94 -6.30 15.34
N LEU A 45 -5.86 -5.46 14.88
CA LEU A 45 -5.93 -5.02 13.49
C LEU A 45 -4.67 -4.24 13.06
N GLN A 46 -4.19 -3.33 13.90
CA GLN A 46 -2.96 -2.57 13.63
C GLN A 46 -1.75 -3.49 13.44
N ASP A 47 -1.57 -4.45 14.34
CA ASP A 47 -0.47 -5.40 14.30
C ASP A 47 -0.58 -6.29 13.03
N ALA A 48 -1.79 -6.80 12.73
CA ALA A 48 -2.05 -7.60 11.55
C ALA A 48 -1.80 -6.81 10.23
N LEU A 49 -2.19 -5.53 10.15
CA LEU A 49 -1.93 -4.69 8.98
C LEU A 49 -0.43 -4.40 8.81
N ASN A 50 0.30 -4.13 9.90
CA ASN A 50 1.75 -3.95 9.84
C ASN A 50 2.45 -5.21 9.35
N ASP A 51 2.05 -6.38 9.83
CA ASP A 51 2.58 -7.67 9.40
C ASP A 51 2.22 -7.96 7.93
N PHE A 52 0.98 -7.69 7.53
CA PHE A 52 0.51 -7.88 6.16
C PHE A 52 1.33 -7.05 5.16
N VAL A 53 1.54 -5.75 5.44
CA VAL A 53 2.22 -4.85 4.51
C VAL A 53 3.73 -5.13 4.47
N ASN A 54 4.37 -5.32 5.62
CA ASN A 54 5.82 -5.45 5.69
C ASN A 54 6.33 -6.87 5.39
N ASN A 55 5.51 -7.91 5.49
CA ASN A 55 5.94 -9.30 5.22
C ASN A 55 5.63 -9.76 3.80
N LYS A 56 4.80 -9.05 3.06
CA LYS A 56 4.48 -9.38 1.67
C LYS A 56 5.51 -8.76 0.72
N LYS A 57 5.93 -9.51 -0.28
CA LYS A 57 6.72 -9.01 -1.40
C LYS A 57 5.79 -8.35 -2.42
N TRP A 58 6.01 -7.09 -2.71
CA TRP A 58 5.17 -6.29 -3.61
C TRP A 58 5.75 -6.14 -5.01
N THR A 59 7.06 -6.31 -5.15
CA THR A 59 7.77 -6.17 -6.43
C THR A 59 8.80 -7.29 -6.61
N ASP A 60 9.33 -7.46 -7.82
CA ASP A 60 10.48 -8.34 -8.06
C ASP A 60 11.82 -7.64 -7.88
N ALA A 61 11.81 -6.34 -7.61
CA ALA A 61 13.01 -5.57 -7.33
C ALA A 61 13.62 -5.92 -5.97
N THR A 62 14.90 -5.70 -5.83
CA THR A 62 15.63 -5.89 -4.57
C THR A 62 16.02 -4.53 -4.02
N PHE A 63 15.54 -4.20 -2.83
CA PHE A 63 15.84 -2.95 -2.14
C PHE A 63 16.87 -3.19 -1.03
N ALA A 64 17.90 -2.37 -0.96
CA ALA A 64 18.76 -2.31 0.22
C ALA A 64 17.99 -1.66 1.39
N MET A 65 18.45 -1.89 2.63
CA MET A 65 17.76 -1.35 3.82
C MET A 65 17.62 0.18 3.80
N ASN A 66 18.58 0.88 3.22
CA ASN A 66 18.61 2.34 3.08
C ASN A 66 17.85 2.86 1.84
N GLU A 67 17.37 1.98 1.00
CA GLU A 67 16.59 2.32 -0.21
C GLU A 67 15.09 2.10 -0.01
N ARG A 68 14.69 1.52 1.12
CA ARG A 68 13.28 1.27 1.42
C ARG A 68 12.50 2.57 1.47
N ILE A 69 11.27 2.50 0.97
CA ILE A 69 10.35 3.62 0.97
C ILE A 69 9.73 3.72 2.37
N ASP A 70 9.99 4.83 3.07
CA ASP A 70 9.34 5.11 4.35
C ASP A 70 7.88 5.48 4.09
N CYS A 71 6.97 4.66 4.61
CA CYS A 71 5.54 4.82 4.46
C CYS A 71 4.85 4.85 5.83
N SER A 72 3.98 5.81 6.04
CA SER A 72 3.08 5.82 7.20
C SER A 72 1.64 5.91 6.75
N MET A 73 0.79 5.04 7.31
CA MET A 73 -0.65 5.05 7.09
C MET A 73 -1.35 5.17 8.45
N THR A 74 -2.12 6.24 8.63
CA THR A 74 -2.88 6.44 9.86
C THR A 74 -4.37 6.30 9.56
N LEU A 75 -4.98 5.25 10.10
CA LEU A 75 -6.42 5.04 10.05
C LEU A 75 -7.04 5.75 11.25
N ILE A 76 -7.97 6.67 11.00
CA ILE A 76 -8.71 7.39 12.03
C ILE A 76 -10.15 6.90 11.98
N ILE A 77 -10.57 6.17 13.00
CA ILE A 77 -11.93 5.65 13.11
C ILE A 77 -12.81 6.76 13.65
N ASN A 78 -13.76 7.21 12.82
CA ASN A 78 -14.68 8.29 13.18
C ASN A 78 -15.98 7.76 13.77
N GLU A 79 -16.45 6.58 13.33
CA GLU A 79 -17.73 6.00 13.68
C GLU A 79 -17.65 4.47 13.69
N MET A 80 -18.29 3.85 14.66
CA MET A 80 -18.59 2.42 14.68
C MET A 80 -20.07 2.24 14.36
N VAL A 81 -20.35 1.75 13.14
CA VAL A 81 -21.73 1.57 12.64
C VAL A 81 -22.37 0.35 13.27
N SER A 82 -21.58 -0.70 13.48
CA SER A 82 -21.94 -1.92 14.21
C SER A 82 -20.71 -2.49 14.89
N ASP A 83 -20.85 -3.59 15.61
CA ASP A 83 -19.75 -4.23 16.34
C ASP A 83 -18.53 -4.55 15.46
N ASN A 84 -18.75 -4.79 14.18
CA ASN A 84 -17.69 -5.17 13.23
C ASN A 84 -17.58 -4.22 12.03
N SER A 85 -18.38 -3.14 11.95
CA SER A 85 -18.41 -2.22 10.82
C SER A 85 -17.99 -0.82 11.24
N PHE A 86 -16.99 -0.27 10.55
CA PHE A 86 -16.32 0.97 10.89
C PHE A 86 -16.32 1.96 9.74
N LYS A 87 -16.45 3.25 10.07
CA LYS A 87 -16.22 4.35 9.14
C LYS A 87 -15.13 5.26 9.67
N GLY A 88 -14.34 5.79 8.75
CA GLY A 88 -13.23 6.66 9.12
C GLY A 88 -12.56 7.28 7.93
N GLU A 89 -11.31 7.63 8.13
CA GLU A 89 -10.43 8.18 7.13
C GLU A 89 -9.05 7.53 7.21
N ILE A 90 -8.32 7.56 6.12
CA ILE A 90 -6.92 7.12 6.08
C ILE A 90 -6.04 8.26 5.60
N GLN A 91 -4.97 8.53 6.36
CA GLN A 91 -3.92 9.45 5.98
C GLN A 91 -2.70 8.64 5.54
N VAL A 92 -2.24 8.87 4.33
CA VAL A 92 -1.11 8.15 3.73
C VAL A 92 0.01 9.13 3.47
N GLN A 93 1.19 8.81 3.99
CA GLN A 93 2.42 9.56 3.74
C GLN A 93 3.50 8.61 3.27
N ALA A 94 4.15 8.91 2.17
CA ALA A 94 5.32 8.18 1.70
C ALA A 94 6.47 9.14 1.43
N ARG A 95 7.67 8.73 1.84
CA ARG A 95 8.89 9.50 1.69
C ARG A 95 10.00 8.59 1.20
N ARG A 96 10.91 9.18 0.46
CA ARG A 96 12.07 8.49 -0.05
C ARG A 96 13.34 9.20 0.39
N PRO A 97 14.38 8.46 0.84
CA PRO A 97 15.69 9.04 1.08
C PRO A 97 16.28 9.54 -0.24
N VAL A 98 16.91 10.70 -0.19
CA VAL A 98 17.63 11.27 -1.33
C VAL A 98 19.06 10.75 -1.33
N TYR A 99 19.52 10.27 -2.49
CA TYR A 99 20.85 9.71 -2.65
C TYR A 99 21.94 10.67 -2.14
N ASN A 100 22.87 10.15 -1.36
CA ASN A 100 23.99 10.86 -0.77
C ASN A 100 23.62 12.11 0.05
N SER A 101 22.48 12.08 0.72
CA SER A 101 22.03 13.16 1.59
C SER A 101 21.33 12.64 2.84
N SER A 102 21.12 13.52 3.82
CA SER A 102 20.40 13.20 5.07
C SER A 102 18.91 13.57 5.04
N TYR A 103 18.40 14.09 3.92
CA TYR A 103 17.00 14.48 3.81
C TYR A 103 16.17 13.50 2.97
N THR A 104 14.86 13.59 3.11
CA THR A 104 13.89 12.76 2.40
C THR A 104 13.00 13.61 1.50
N THR A 105 12.58 13.07 0.37
CA THR A 105 11.58 13.68 -0.51
C THR A 105 10.22 13.05 -0.27
N THR A 106 9.17 13.87 -0.22
CA THR A 106 7.79 13.38 -0.12
C THR A 106 7.32 12.88 -1.47
N LEU A 107 6.96 11.59 -1.56
CA LEU A 107 6.37 10.97 -2.74
C LEU A 107 4.86 11.15 -2.77
N LEU A 108 4.21 10.90 -1.63
CA LEU A 108 2.77 11.00 -1.47
C LEU A 108 2.45 11.60 -0.10
N ASN A 109 1.47 12.49 -0.06
CA ASN A 109 0.83 12.95 1.18
C ASN A 109 -0.66 13.16 0.87
N TYR A 110 -1.46 12.18 1.25
CA TYR A 110 -2.87 12.14 0.88
C TYR A 110 -3.76 11.80 2.07
N ARG A 111 -4.93 12.44 2.13
CA ARG A 111 -5.96 12.15 3.12
C ARG A 111 -7.22 11.72 2.39
N ASP A 112 -7.65 10.50 2.63
CA ASP A 112 -8.85 9.90 2.10
C ASP A 112 -9.89 9.82 3.22
N THR A 113 -11.00 10.50 3.04
CA THR A 113 -12.07 10.63 4.03
C THR A 113 -13.19 9.61 3.84
N GLU A 114 -13.09 8.75 2.83
CA GLU A 114 -14.15 7.81 2.45
C GLU A 114 -13.77 6.35 2.74
N LEU A 115 -13.28 6.10 3.95
CA LEU A 115 -12.99 4.75 4.40
C LEU A 115 -14.17 4.16 5.15
N SER A 116 -14.72 3.04 4.64
CA SER A 116 -15.68 2.19 5.34
C SER A 116 -15.23 0.75 5.23
N PHE A 117 -15.24 -0.01 6.31
CA PHE A 117 -14.79 -1.40 6.27
C PHE A 117 -15.41 -2.22 7.40
N ASP A 118 -15.47 -3.52 7.17
CA ASP A 118 -15.81 -4.51 8.16
C ASP A 118 -14.55 -5.25 8.60
N TYR A 119 -14.47 -5.55 9.89
CA TYR A 119 -13.38 -6.33 10.45
C TYR A 119 -13.83 -7.11 11.69
N THR A 120 -13.50 -8.38 11.71
CA THR A 120 -13.66 -9.25 12.87
C THR A 120 -12.30 -9.56 13.47
N GLU A 121 -12.19 -9.52 14.79
CA GLU A 121 -10.92 -9.77 15.48
C GLU A 121 -10.32 -11.13 15.09
N PHE A 122 -9.03 -11.15 14.77
CA PHE A 122 -8.26 -12.31 14.23
C PHE A 122 -8.66 -12.77 12.82
N GLU A 123 -9.46 -12.02 12.08
CA GLU A 123 -9.71 -12.32 10.69
C GLU A 123 -8.40 -12.24 9.87
N PRO A 124 -8.06 -13.26 9.05
CA PRO A 124 -6.85 -13.22 8.25
C PRO A 124 -6.96 -12.14 7.17
N LEU A 125 -5.92 -11.31 7.06
CA LEU A 125 -5.81 -10.27 6.06
C LEU A 125 -5.14 -10.86 4.81
N GLU A 126 -5.93 -11.08 3.76
CA GLU A 126 -5.45 -11.67 2.51
C GLU A 126 -5.73 -10.75 1.32
N TYR A 127 -4.82 -10.72 0.38
CA TYR A 127 -4.99 -10.02 -0.89
C TYR A 127 -4.70 -10.96 -2.06
N THR A 128 -5.64 -11.01 -2.97
CA THR A 128 -5.55 -11.73 -4.25
C THR A 128 -5.83 -10.73 -5.38
N GLU A 129 -5.01 -10.73 -6.42
CA GLU A 129 -5.04 -9.70 -7.49
C GLU A 129 -6.39 -9.56 -8.21
N ASN A 130 -7.15 -10.67 -8.34
CA ASN A 130 -8.38 -10.68 -9.11
C ASN A 130 -9.65 -10.72 -8.26
N THR A 131 -9.52 -10.76 -6.93
CA THR A 131 -10.66 -10.88 -6.03
C THR A 131 -10.47 -10.03 -4.79
N LEU A 132 -11.36 -9.08 -4.58
CA LEU A 132 -11.33 -8.21 -3.41
C LEU A 132 -12.38 -8.66 -2.40
N ASN A 133 -11.94 -9.14 -1.24
CA ASN A 133 -12.81 -9.63 -0.17
C ASN A 133 -13.05 -8.59 0.93
N SER A 134 -12.15 -7.60 1.08
CA SER A 134 -12.20 -6.58 2.12
C SER A 134 -11.91 -5.20 1.55
N ASN A 135 -12.78 -4.22 1.85
CA ASN A 135 -12.58 -2.83 1.46
C ASN A 135 -11.33 -2.22 2.12
N LEU A 136 -11.03 -2.63 3.36
CA LEU A 136 -9.83 -2.18 4.06
C LEU A 136 -8.56 -2.63 3.33
N ILE A 137 -8.49 -3.92 2.98
CA ILE A 137 -7.33 -4.48 2.27
C ILE A 137 -7.22 -3.88 0.88
N ALA A 138 -8.33 -3.75 0.14
CA ALA A 138 -8.35 -3.07 -1.15
C ALA A 138 -7.80 -1.64 -1.06
N THR A 139 -8.18 -0.87 -0.03
CA THR A 139 -7.71 0.49 0.20
C THR A 139 -6.21 0.53 0.53
N VAL A 140 -5.74 -0.31 1.43
CA VAL A 140 -4.31 -0.36 1.80
C VAL A 140 -3.46 -0.76 0.60
N VAL A 141 -3.84 -1.79 -0.14
CA VAL A 141 -3.10 -2.26 -1.33
C VAL A 141 -3.12 -1.24 -2.45
N PHE A 142 -4.23 -0.54 -2.67
CA PHE A 142 -4.32 0.58 -3.61
C PHE A 142 -3.26 1.64 -3.32
N TYR A 143 -3.11 2.05 -2.05
CA TYR A 143 -2.09 3.03 -1.68
C TYR A 143 -0.67 2.48 -1.79
N ILE A 144 -0.46 1.20 -1.51
CA ILE A 144 0.85 0.55 -1.72
C ILE A 144 1.25 0.62 -3.20
N TYR A 145 0.38 0.21 -4.11
CA TYR A 145 0.68 0.28 -5.54
C TYR A 145 0.82 1.71 -6.05
N THR A 146 0.05 2.65 -5.50
CA THR A 146 0.21 4.09 -5.81
C THR A 146 1.58 4.60 -5.38
N ILE A 147 2.04 4.27 -4.18
CA ILE A 147 3.37 4.66 -3.66
C ILE A 147 4.48 4.04 -4.51
N LEU A 148 4.39 2.74 -4.81
CA LEU A 148 5.36 2.05 -5.66
C LEU A 148 5.39 2.66 -7.07
N GLY A 149 4.23 2.96 -7.64
CA GLY A 149 4.15 3.63 -8.94
C GLY A 149 4.87 4.97 -8.95
N LEU A 150 4.61 5.83 -7.99
CA LEU A 150 5.27 7.13 -7.86
C LEU A 150 6.77 7.00 -7.60
N ASP A 151 7.18 6.01 -6.81
CA ASP A 151 8.58 5.75 -6.53
C ASP A 151 9.35 5.33 -7.78
N PHE A 152 8.86 4.32 -8.49
CA PHE A 152 9.50 3.82 -9.72
C PHE A 152 9.52 4.86 -10.84
N ASP A 153 8.51 5.74 -10.90
CA ASP A 153 8.49 6.86 -11.85
C ASP A 153 9.55 7.91 -11.55
N SER A 154 9.97 8.03 -10.29
CA SER A 154 11.05 8.94 -9.93
C SER A 154 12.42 8.51 -10.47
N PHE A 155 12.58 7.24 -10.89
CA PHE A 155 13.82 6.69 -11.44
C PHE A 155 13.86 6.70 -12.96
N SER A 156 12.73 6.43 -13.60
CA SER A 156 12.65 6.39 -15.05
C SER A 156 11.26 6.79 -15.54
N PRO A 157 11.17 7.51 -16.67
CA PRO A 157 9.88 7.82 -17.28
C PRO A 157 9.05 6.54 -17.47
N LYS A 158 7.84 6.51 -16.91
CA LYS A 158 6.93 5.36 -16.95
C LYS A 158 7.41 4.09 -16.21
N GLY A 159 8.40 4.22 -15.33
CA GLY A 159 8.88 3.08 -14.52
C GLY A 159 7.81 2.52 -13.59
N GLY A 160 6.90 3.36 -13.11
CA GLY A 160 5.79 3.00 -12.23
C GLY A 160 4.49 2.57 -12.92
N THR A 161 4.42 2.58 -14.26
CA THR A 161 3.19 2.32 -15.01
C THR A 161 2.51 1.02 -14.58
N ALA A 162 3.26 -0.07 -14.46
CA ALA A 162 2.70 -1.38 -14.09
C ALA A 162 2.01 -1.35 -12.70
N PHE A 163 2.58 -0.61 -11.75
CA PHE A 163 1.98 -0.47 -10.41
C PHE A 163 0.74 0.43 -10.42
N LEU A 164 0.75 1.50 -11.20
CA LEU A 164 -0.41 2.37 -11.35
C LEU A 164 -1.56 1.66 -12.09
N GLU A 165 -1.25 0.76 -13.02
CA GLU A 165 -2.24 -0.11 -13.66
C GLU A 165 -2.84 -1.09 -12.65
N GLN A 166 -2.05 -1.66 -11.74
CA GLN A 166 -2.56 -2.48 -10.62
C GLN A 166 -3.46 -1.67 -9.68
N ALA A 167 -3.07 -0.44 -9.36
CA ALA A 167 -3.94 0.46 -8.57
C ALA A 167 -5.28 0.73 -9.27
N MET A 168 -5.26 0.98 -10.59
CA MET A 168 -6.48 1.19 -11.39
C MET A 168 -7.32 -0.10 -11.50
N GLN A 169 -6.71 -1.27 -11.56
CA GLN A 169 -7.41 -2.55 -11.53
C GLN A 169 -8.17 -2.74 -10.22
N ILE A 170 -7.55 -2.40 -9.08
CA ILE A 170 -8.22 -2.42 -7.78
C ILE A 170 -9.44 -1.49 -7.78
N VAL A 171 -9.30 -0.27 -8.31
CA VAL A 171 -10.41 0.68 -8.46
C VAL A 171 -11.54 0.06 -9.27
N SER A 172 -11.24 -0.55 -10.41
CA SER A 172 -12.23 -1.17 -11.29
C SER A 172 -12.99 -2.32 -10.62
N LEU A 173 -12.27 -3.17 -9.86
CA LEU A 173 -12.89 -4.27 -9.11
C LEU A 173 -13.72 -3.77 -7.93
N ALA A 174 -13.24 -2.74 -7.23
CA ALA A 174 -13.92 -2.18 -6.07
C ALA A 174 -15.19 -1.40 -6.45
N GLN A 175 -15.25 -0.80 -7.63
CA GLN A 175 -16.47 -0.16 -8.16
C GLN A 175 -17.64 -1.13 -8.33
N ALA A 176 -17.38 -2.40 -8.57
CA ALA A 176 -18.39 -3.43 -8.68
C ALA A 176 -19.07 -3.76 -7.34
N GLN A 177 -18.47 -3.34 -6.22
CA GLN A 177 -19.01 -3.59 -4.88
C GLN A 177 -19.99 -2.47 -4.49
N PRO A 178 -21.27 -2.78 -4.28
CA PRO A 178 -22.32 -1.77 -4.09
C PRO A 178 -22.19 -0.99 -2.77
N THR A 179 -21.62 -1.60 -1.75
CA THR A 179 -21.52 -1.05 -0.38
C THR A 179 -20.22 -0.28 -0.12
N TRP A 180 -19.23 -0.38 -1.02
CA TRP A 180 -17.94 0.25 -0.81
C TRP A 180 -17.94 1.71 -1.29
N THR A 181 -17.48 2.59 -0.43
CA THR A 181 -17.39 4.04 -0.70
C THR A 181 -15.99 4.46 -1.15
N GLY A 182 -15.90 5.58 -1.86
CA GLY A 182 -14.63 6.19 -2.28
C GLY A 182 -14.01 5.60 -3.54
N TRP A 183 -14.74 4.76 -4.28
CA TRP A 183 -14.25 4.11 -5.49
C TRP A 183 -14.95 4.55 -6.78
N LYS A 184 -16.13 5.14 -6.69
CA LYS A 184 -16.95 5.47 -7.86
C LYS A 184 -16.60 6.84 -8.44
N ALA A 185 -16.65 6.93 -9.77
CA ALA A 185 -16.18 8.07 -10.56
C ALA A 185 -16.85 9.42 -10.21
N PHE A 186 -18.12 9.40 -9.77
CA PHE A 186 -18.93 10.62 -9.63
C PHE A 186 -19.32 10.92 -8.17
N GLU A 187 -18.77 10.20 -7.21
CA GLU A 187 -19.10 10.42 -5.79
C GLU A 187 -18.35 11.63 -5.23
N ASN A 188 -17.07 11.79 -5.56
CA ASN A 188 -16.22 12.84 -5.03
C ASN A 188 -14.99 13.04 -5.93
N ASP A 189 -14.58 14.30 -6.14
CA ASP A 189 -13.38 14.65 -6.91
C ASP A 189 -12.06 14.32 -6.18
N ARG A 190 -12.13 13.90 -4.94
CA ARG A 190 -10.97 13.56 -4.08
C ARG A 190 -11.01 12.13 -3.56
N ASN A 191 -11.63 11.23 -4.29
CA ASN A 191 -11.66 9.82 -3.93
C ASN A 191 -10.52 9.03 -4.63
N ARG A 192 -10.45 7.72 -4.35
CA ARG A 192 -9.43 6.82 -4.91
C ARG A 192 -9.52 6.70 -6.42
N HIS A 193 -10.73 6.73 -6.98
CA HIS A 193 -10.94 6.75 -8.44
C HIS A 193 -10.32 8.00 -9.06
N ALA A 194 -10.61 9.19 -8.52
CA ALA A 194 -10.08 10.45 -9.02
C ALA A 194 -8.55 10.49 -8.94
N LEU A 195 -7.98 10.02 -7.83
CA LEU A 195 -6.52 9.93 -7.66
C LEU A 195 -5.89 8.99 -8.71
N ALA A 196 -6.42 7.78 -8.87
CA ALA A 196 -5.90 6.81 -9.85
C ALA A 196 -6.01 7.35 -11.29
N THR A 197 -7.14 7.97 -11.63
CA THR A 197 -7.36 8.58 -12.95
C THR A 197 -6.38 9.73 -13.20
N ALA A 198 -6.17 10.62 -12.22
CA ALA A 198 -5.23 11.72 -12.36
C ALA A 198 -3.79 11.23 -12.61
N LEU A 199 -3.36 10.19 -11.91
CA LEU A 199 -2.05 9.59 -12.09
C LEU A 199 -1.91 8.92 -13.47
N THR A 200 -2.89 8.16 -13.92
CA THR A 200 -2.85 7.47 -15.22
C THR A 200 -3.03 8.42 -16.41
N VAL A 201 -3.89 9.44 -16.32
CA VAL A 201 -4.12 10.43 -17.39
C VAL A 201 -2.89 11.32 -17.59
N SER A 202 -2.16 11.67 -16.54
CA SER A 202 -0.90 12.41 -16.65
C SER A 202 0.08 11.72 -17.63
N TYR A 203 0.11 10.39 -17.64
CA TYR A 203 0.94 9.61 -18.58
C TYR A 203 0.46 9.68 -20.03
N THR A 204 -0.84 9.66 -20.27
CA THR A 204 -1.38 9.75 -21.64
C THR A 204 -1.11 11.12 -22.25
N HIS A 205 -1.20 12.19 -21.45
CA HIS A 205 -0.87 13.54 -21.90
C HIS A 205 0.63 13.71 -22.21
N LEU A 206 1.52 13.24 -21.37
CA LEU A 206 2.95 13.23 -21.64
C LEU A 206 3.29 12.46 -22.92
N ARG A 207 2.63 11.33 -23.16
CA ARG A 207 2.80 10.51 -24.35
C ARG A 207 2.38 11.25 -25.63
N ALA A 208 1.28 12.00 -25.58
CA ALA A 208 0.82 12.79 -26.73
C ALA A 208 1.81 13.92 -27.07
N HIS A 209 2.43 14.55 -26.09
CA HIS A 209 3.43 15.59 -26.32
C HIS A 209 4.79 15.06 -26.83
N GLU A 210 5.20 13.88 -26.41
CA GLU A 210 6.43 13.26 -26.91
C GLU A 210 6.31 12.82 -28.38
N THR A 211 5.17 12.27 -28.79
CA THR A 211 4.94 11.89 -30.21
C THR A 211 4.91 13.09 -31.15
N LEU A 212 4.46 14.26 -30.68
CA LEU A 212 4.48 15.51 -31.46
C LEU A 212 5.88 16.15 -31.59
N ARG A 213 6.83 15.76 -30.77
CA ARG A 213 8.22 16.25 -30.82
C ARG A 213 9.10 15.50 -31.82
N HIS A 214 8.64 14.36 -32.29
CA HIS A 214 9.35 13.47 -33.26
C HIS A 214 8.75 13.53 -34.67
N LEU A 215 7.80 14.43 -34.94
CA LEU A 215 7.30 14.82 -36.26
C LEU A 215 7.81 16.21 -36.65
#